data_e9e59cccd745556c111d96007e19ee18
#
_entry.id   e9e59cccd745556c111d96007e19ee18
#
_cell.length_a   1.000
_cell.length_b   1.000
_cell.length_c   1.000
_cell.angle_alpha   90.00
_cell.angle_beta   90.00
_cell.angle_gamma   90.00
#
_symmetry.space_group_name_H-M   'P 1'
#
loop_
_entity.id
_entity.type
_entity.pdbx_description
1 polymer ?
#
loop_
_entity_poly.entity_id
_entity_poly.type
_entity_poly.pdbx_seq_one_letter_code
_entity_poly.pdbx_strand_id
1 'polypeptide(L)'
;MKHILLVVAVMVTMLSSLVYITTQTIAPDYGFDLTTDAVLNDVEIVFDDMAVPHIYADSENDAMHALGYVHAMERLWQMDLLRRAGGGELSALLGP
;
A
#
# COMPACT_ATOMS: atom_id res chain seq x y z
N MET A 1 45.51 2.85 -4.56
CA MET A 1 44.46 2.63 -5.56
C MET A 1 43.67 1.36 -5.31
N LYS A 2 44.30 0.17 -5.14
CA LYS A 2 43.54 -1.11 -4.91
C LYS A 2 42.63 -1.09 -3.69
N HIS A 3 43.04 -0.52 -2.56
CA HIS A 3 42.21 -0.44 -1.35
C HIS A 3 41.02 0.51 -1.50
N ILE A 4 41.14 1.60 -2.24
CA ILE A 4 40.06 2.54 -2.51
C ILE A 4 39.00 1.87 -3.40
N LEU A 5 39.42 1.14 -4.44
CA LEU A 5 38.55 0.36 -5.30
C LEU A 5 37.77 -0.70 -4.51
N LEU A 6 38.41 -1.38 -3.57
CA LEU A 6 37.81 -2.37 -2.72
C LEU A 6 36.74 -1.77 -1.77
N VAL A 7 37.07 -0.63 -1.16
CA VAL A 7 36.10 0.09 -0.29
C VAL A 7 34.90 0.56 -1.09
N VAL A 8 35.09 1.12 -2.28
CA VAL A 8 33.98 1.55 -3.15
C VAL A 8 33.12 0.36 -3.56
N ALA A 9 33.71 -0.76 -3.93
CA ALA A 9 32.97 -1.97 -4.28
C ALA A 9 32.11 -2.48 -3.11
N VAL A 10 32.65 -2.49 -1.89
CA VAL A 10 31.90 -2.90 -0.69
C VAL A 10 30.76 -1.92 -0.40
N MET A 11 30.99 -0.61 -0.53
CA MET A 11 29.91 0.37 -0.33
C MET A 11 28.78 0.21 -1.35
N VAL A 12 29.10 -0.02 -2.62
CA VAL A 12 28.11 -0.23 -3.68
C VAL A 12 27.30 -1.51 -3.42
N THR A 13 27.94 -2.59 -3.02
CA THR A 13 27.22 -3.85 -2.70
C THR A 13 26.35 -3.71 -1.46
N MET A 14 26.78 -3.00 -0.43
CA MET A 14 25.94 -2.71 0.75
C MET A 14 24.72 -1.85 0.38
N LEU A 15 24.93 -0.81 -0.43
CA LEU A 15 23.84 0.06 -0.86
C LEU A 15 22.81 -0.68 -1.73
N SER A 16 23.28 -1.48 -2.68
CA SER A 16 22.39 -2.30 -3.53
C SER A 16 21.63 -3.35 -2.72
N SER A 17 22.26 -3.98 -1.73
CA SER A 17 21.60 -4.92 -0.82
C SER A 17 20.53 -4.23 0.03
N LEU A 18 20.83 -3.03 0.55
CA LEU A 18 19.87 -2.25 1.33
C LEU A 18 18.64 -1.87 0.48
N VAL A 19 18.86 -1.37 -0.74
CA VAL A 19 17.78 -1.03 -1.67
C VAL A 19 16.93 -2.28 -1.99
N TYR A 20 17.58 -3.40 -2.26
CA TYR A 20 16.86 -4.66 -2.55
C TYR A 20 15.99 -5.11 -1.38
N ILE A 21 16.52 -5.09 -0.14
CA ILE A 21 15.77 -5.45 1.06
C ILE A 21 14.58 -4.51 1.27
N THR A 22 14.79 -3.20 1.13
CA THR A 22 13.71 -2.23 1.32
C THR A 22 12.60 -2.39 0.29
N THR A 23 12.92 -2.65 -0.98
CA THR A 23 11.89 -2.87 -2.02
C THR A 23 11.06 -4.12 -1.75
N GLN A 24 11.66 -5.20 -1.25
CA GLN A 24 10.93 -6.43 -0.91
C GLN A 24 10.04 -6.26 0.33
N THR A 25 10.48 -5.46 1.31
CA THR A 25 9.74 -5.26 2.56
C THR A 25 8.56 -4.29 2.38
N ILE A 26 8.64 -3.36 1.42
CA ILE A 26 7.61 -2.35 1.16
C ILE A 26 6.60 -2.82 0.10
N ALA A 27 6.93 -3.88 -0.66
CA ALA A 27 6.00 -4.43 -1.65
C ALA A 27 4.68 -4.85 -0.97
N PRO A 28 3.53 -4.39 -1.47
CA PRO A 28 2.24 -4.77 -0.90
C PRO A 28 2.00 -6.27 -1.10
N ASP A 29 1.44 -6.92 -0.08
CA ASP A 29 0.96 -8.30 -0.15
C ASP A 29 -0.54 -8.28 -0.45
N TYR A 30 -0.92 -8.77 -1.63
CA TYR A 30 -2.31 -8.88 -2.06
C TYR A 30 -2.90 -10.28 -1.85
N GLY A 31 -2.13 -11.23 -1.31
CA GLY A 31 -2.50 -12.64 -1.19
C GLY A 31 -2.98 -13.04 0.19
N PHE A 32 -3.92 -12.32 0.81
CA PHE A 32 -4.45 -12.63 2.13
C PHE A 32 -5.98 -12.73 2.16
N ASP A 33 -6.49 -13.56 3.05
CA ASP A 33 -7.92 -13.65 3.35
C ASP A 33 -8.28 -12.75 4.52
N LEU A 34 -9.33 -11.96 4.38
CA LEU A 34 -9.85 -11.07 5.41
C LEU A 34 -11.27 -11.48 5.80
N THR A 35 -11.50 -11.73 7.08
CA THR A 35 -12.84 -11.96 7.61
C THR A 35 -13.35 -10.66 8.26
N THR A 36 -14.54 -10.19 7.83
CA THR A 36 -15.15 -8.97 8.35
C THR A 36 -16.68 -9.09 8.33
N ASP A 37 -17.32 -8.44 9.28
CA ASP A 37 -18.79 -8.33 9.34
C ASP A 37 -19.33 -7.17 8.44
N ALA A 38 -18.47 -6.48 7.72
CA ALA A 38 -18.84 -5.34 6.87
C ALA A 38 -19.51 -5.75 5.56
N VAL A 39 -19.32 -6.99 5.11
CA VAL A 39 -19.94 -7.58 3.91
C VAL A 39 -20.91 -8.70 4.31
N LEU A 40 -21.96 -8.88 3.55
CA LEU A 40 -22.98 -9.90 3.82
C LEU A 40 -22.63 -11.25 3.16
N ASN A 41 -21.96 -11.21 2.03
CA ASN A 41 -21.54 -12.38 1.27
C ASN A 41 -20.04 -12.34 1.00
N ASP A 42 -19.49 -13.47 0.59
CA ASP A 42 -18.08 -13.53 0.19
C ASP A 42 -17.80 -12.64 -1.01
N VAL A 43 -16.71 -11.88 -0.94
CA VAL A 43 -16.23 -11.01 -2.02
C VAL A 43 -14.84 -11.45 -2.40
N GLU A 44 -14.63 -11.70 -3.68
CA GLU A 44 -13.31 -12.01 -4.22
C GLU A 44 -12.68 -10.76 -4.85
N ILE A 45 -11.44 -10.46 -4.46
CA ILE A 45 -10.64 -9.37 -5.05
C ILE A 45 -9.40 -10.00 -5.67
N VAL A 46 -9.27 -9.92 -6.98
CA VAL A 46 -8.13 -10.43 -7.74
C VAL A 46 -7.35 -9.27 -8.32
N PHE A 47 -6.04 -9.23 -8.07
CA PHE A 47 -5.16 -8.23 -8.67
C PHE A 47 -4.49 -8.82 -9.92
N ASP A 48 -4.50 -8.08 -11.01
CA ASP A 48 -3.78 -8.46 -12.23
C ASP A 48 -2.27 -8.10 -12.14
N ASP A 49 -1.52 -8.43 -13.20
CA ASP A 49 -0.07 -8.17 -13.28
C ASP A 49 0.30 -6.67 -13.21
N MET A 50 -0.68 -5.78 -13.40
CA MET A 50 -0.52 -4.33 -13.28
C MET A 50 -1.05 -3.79 -11.96
N ALA A 51 -1.37 -4.69 -11.00
CA ALA A 51 -1.97 -4.37 -9.72
C ALA A 51 -3.35 -3.67 -9.82
N VAL A 52 -4.10 -3.94 -10.90
CA VAL A 52 -5.47 -3.47 -11.04
C VAL A 52 -6.40 -4.45 -10.32
N PRO A 53 -7.22 -3.99 -9.36
CA PRO A 53 -8.15 -4.86 -8.64
C PRO A 53 -9.38 -5.17 -9.45
N HIS A 54 -9.74 -6.44 -9.56
CA HIS A 54 -10.98 -6.95 -10.09
C HIS A 54 -11.83 -7.46 -8.94
N ILE A 55 -12.98 -6.85 -8.70
CA ILE A 55 -13.86 -7.15 -7.58
C ILE A 55 -15.06 -7.96 -8.08
N TYR A 56 -15.27 -9.13 -7.49
CA TYR A 56 -16.40 -10.03 -7.75
C TYR A 56 -17.25 -10.13 -6.48
N ALA A 57 -18.49 -9.67 -6.56
CA ALA A 57 -19.42 -9.66 -5.43
C ALA A 57 -20.85 -9.94 -5.91
N ASP A 58 -21.67 -10.56 -5.06
CA ASP A 58 -23.07 -10.88 -5.36
C ASP A 58 -24.01 -9.67 -5.22
N SER A 59 -23.58 -8.63 -4.48
CA SER A 59 -24.35 -7.41 -4.27
C SER A 59 -23.54 -6.15 -4.55
N GLU A 60 -24.23 -5.10 -4.98
CA GLU A 60 -23.61 -3.78 -5.17
C GLU A 60 -23.05 -3.23 -3.87
N ASN A 61 -23.73 -3.47 -2.75
CA ASN A 61 -23.28 -3.01 -1.44
C ASN A 61 -21.95 -3.66 -1.02
N ASP A 62 -21.82 -4.98 -1.20
CA ASP A 62 -20.60 -5.70 -0.90
C ASP A 62 -19.47 -5.28 -1.86
N ALA A 63 -19.76 -5.05 -3.15
CA ALA A 63 -18.81 -4.53 -4.11
C ALA A 63 -18.27 -3.14 -3.71
N MET A 64 -19.13 -2.24 -3.23
CA MET A 64 -18.74 -0.91 -2.75
C MET A 64 -17.90 -0.95 -1.49
N HIS A 65 -18.20 -1.88 -0.55
CA HIS A 65 -17.36 -2.11 0.62
C HIS A 65 -15.97 -2.59 0.23
N ALA A 66 -15.88 -3.57 -0.68
CA ALA A 66 -14.60 -4.07 -1.19
C ALA A 66 -13.80 -2.98 -1.92
N LEU A 67 -14.45 -2.15 -2.74
CA LEU A 67 -13.81 -1.01 -3.39
C LEU A 67 -13.27 -0.01 -2.38
N GLY A 68 -14.03 0.31 -1.34
CA GLY A 68 -13.59 1.18 -0.24
C GLY A 68 -12.38 0.62 0.49
N TYR A 69 -12.36 -0.70 0.72
CA TYR A 69 -11.24 -1.41 1.33
C TYR A 69 -9.97 -1.29 0.48
N VAL A 70 -10.06 -1.56 -0.83
CA VAL A 70 -8.93 -1.45 -1.77
C VAL A 70 -8.38 -0.01 -1.81
N HIS A 71 -9.28 0.99 -1.85
CA HIS A 71 -8.86 2.39 -1.80
C HIS A 71 -8.13 2.73 -0.50
N ALA A 72 -8.61 2.24 0.64
CA ALA A 72 -7.96 2.46 1.93
C ALA A 72 -6.59 1.78 2.00
N MET A 73 -6.49 0.53 1.52
CA MET A 73 -5.24 -0.21 1.48
C MET A 73 -4.15 0.51 0.67
N GLU A 74 -4.51 1.10 -0.48
CA GLU A 74 -3.59 1.75 -1.39
C GLU A 74 -3.32 3.22 -1.05
N ARG A 75 -4.30 3.94 -0.48
CA ARG A 75 -4.30 5.41 -0.41
C ARG A 75 -4.82 5.99 0.90
N LEU A 76 -4.74 5.24 2.01
CA LEU A 76 -5.29 5.68 3.31
C LEU A 76 -4.77 7.06 3.73
N TRP A 77 -3.48 7.31 3.55
CA TRP A 77 -2.87 8.59 3.87
C TRP A 77 -3.47 9.75 3.05
N GLN A 78 -3.66 9.57 1.75
CA GLN A 78 -4.26 10.60 0.90
C GLN A 78 -5.73 10.85 1.26
N MET A 79 -6.47 9.79 1.58
CA MET A 79 -7.87 9.89 2.00
C MET A 79 -7.99 10.65 3.33
N ASP A 80 -7.16 10.35 4.32
CA ASP A 80 -7.16 11.06 5.61
C ASP A 80 -6.74 12.52 5.44
N LEU A 81 -5.73 12.80 4.62
CA LEU A 81 -5.29 14.16 4.33
C LEU A 81 -6.41 15.01 3.69
N LEU A 82 -7.12 14.46 2.70
CA LEU A 82 -8.25 15.15 2.06
C LEU A 82 -9.43 15.36 3.00
N ARG A 83 -9.73 14.37 3.84
CA ARG A 83 -10.77 14.48 4.88
C ARG A 83 -10.45 15.61 5.86
N ARG A 84 -9.21 15.69 6.33
CA ARG A 84 -8.75 16.77 7.24
C ARG A 84 -8.73 18.13 6.57
N ALA A 85 -8.34 18.18 5.27
CA ALA A 85 -8.38 19.43 4.50
C ALA A 85 -9.81 19.97 4.39
N GLY A 86 -10.77 19.10 4.06
CA GLY A 86 -12.19 19.47 3.98
C GLY A 86 -12.80 19.83 5.33
N GLY A 87 -12.34 19.21 6.42
CA GLY A 87 -12.78 19.50 7.79
C GLY A 87 -12.08 20.70 8.47
N GLY A 88 -11.07 21.31 7.82
CA GLY A 88 -10.26 22.38 8.42
C GLY A 88 -9.30 21.89 9.52
N GLU A 89 -8.97 20.59 9.54
CA GLU A 89 -8.17 19.94 10.58
C GLU A 89 -6.68 19.77 10.19
N LEU A 90 -6.21 20.41 9.11
CA LEU A 90 -4.82 20.26 8.65
C LEU A 90 -3.79 20.71 9.68
N SER A 91 -4.09 21.72 10.48
CA SER A 91 -3.20 22.21 11.52
C SER A 91 -2.90 21.15 12.61
N ALA A 92 -3.82 20.22 12.85
CA ALA A 92 -3.59 19.12 13.78
C ALA A 92 -2.50 18.12 13.28
N LEU A 93 -2.27 18.08 11.97
CA LEU A 93 -1.30 17.19 11.33
C LEU A 93 0.02 17.89 10.99
N LEU A 94 -0.07 19.13 10.49
CA LEU A 94 1.08 19.88 9.94
C LEU A 94 1.62 20.93 10.92
N GLY A 95 0.92 21.16 12.04
CA GLY A 95 1.21 22.22 13.01
C GLY A 95 0.57 23.56 12.61
N PRO A 96 0.66 24.55 13.49
CA PRO A 96 0.13 25.90 13.24
C PRO A 96 0.95 26.64 12.19
#